data_b3ac7a45f89abf153da1c96e77b3a712
#
_entry.id   b3ac7a45f89abf153da1c96e77b3a712
#
_cell.length_a   1.000
_cell.length_b   1.000
_cell.length_c   1.000
_cell.angle_alpha   90.00
_cell.angle_beta   90.00
_cell.angle_gamma   90.00
#
_symmetry.space_group_name_H-M   'P 1'
#
loop_
_entity.id
_entity.type
_entity.pdbx_description
1 polymer ?
#
loop_
_entity_poly.entity_id
_entity_poly.type
_entity_poly.pdbx_seq_one_letter_code
_entity_poly.pdbx_strand_id
1 'polypeptide(L)'
;GAGKSTLMKILNGLYSPTSGEIFYKGEKIDIDSPTTAANLGIGMVYQHFMLIDTLTVAENMVLGFEPKKGGVFFDLNTARKQVREVSEKYGLNIDPDAKVSDLSVGIHQRIEILKILFKGAELLVFDEPSAVLTPQEVKELYEIMRNLIKEGKTIIFISHKLQEVLDLSDNITVIRRGSDVGELKTNEATKEKIANLMVGRVVLFEVKRPDVKLGNVVVKVENLTVKRGGIEKVKGVSFEIREGEVLGIAGVQGNGQTELIEALAGLAKVDSGKYFIDKDELENKTPKLIKEKGLSHIPEDRHKRATIDDFTMEENMALGLQDQYSKGVLLDYSEIEKKTNEYIEKYDIRPTDGKIKFGGLSGGNQQKVVVARELERENKFIIAAQPTRGVDIGAIEMIHNTILNEKTEKKAIMLVSAELSEIMALSDRIAVMYSGEIVGILDRKDATTEKLGILMAGGKIDD
;
A
#
# COMPACT_ATOMS: atom_id res chain seq x y z
N GLY A 1 -3.95 -3.44 13.23
CA GLY A 1 -2.89 -4.43 13.31
C GLY A 1 -3.19 -5.71 14.06
N ALA A 2 -2.85 -6.84 13.42
CA ALA A 2 -3.04 -8.16 14.05
C ALA A 2 -1.95 -8.50 15.10
N GLY A 3 -0.91 -7.67 15.26
CA GLY A 3 0.23 -7.93 16.17
C GLY A 3 1.43 -8.63 15.52
N LYS A 4 1.39 -8.95 14.22
CA LYS A 4 2.48 -9.68 13.52
C LYS A 4 3.84 -8.98 13.62
N SER A 5 3.91 -7.73 13.17
CA SER A 5 5.15 -6.93 13.22
C SER A 5 5.61 -6.67 14.66
N THR A 6 4.68 -6.54 15.62
CA THR A 6 5.02 -6.41 17.05
C THR A 6 5.72 -7.67 17.56
N LEU A 7 5.20 -8.86 17.24
CA LEU A 7 5.81 -10.14 17.60
C LEU A 7 7.22 -10.27 17.01
N MET A 8 7.39 -9.89 15.75
CA MET A 8 8.73 -9.94 15.10
C MET A 8 9.69 -8.90 15.66
N LYS A 9 9.22 -7.73 16.08
CA LYS A 9 10.04 -6.73 16.77
C LYS A 9 10.50 -7.21 18.16
N ILE A 10 9.69 -8.02 18.84
CA ILE A 10 10.09 -8.70 20.09
C ILE A 10 11.19 -9.73 19.77
N LEU A 11 11.01 -10.58 18.77
CA LEU A 11 12.00 -11.56 18.34
C LEU A 11 13.31 -10.92 17.89
N ASN A 12 13.28 -9.69 17.37
CA ASN A 12 14.47 -8.94 16.98
C ASN A 12 15.01 -8.02 18.11
N GLY A 13 14.46 -8.08 19.33
CA GLY A 13 14.95 -7.33 20.50
C GLY A 13 14.70 -5.82 20.47
N LEU A 14 13.79 -5.34 19.61
CA LEU A 14 13.35 -3.93 19.61
C LEU A 14 12.32 -3.63 20.70
N TYR A 15 11.56 -4.64 21.09
CA TYR A 15 10.57 -4.56 22.17
C TYR A 15 10.80 -5.71 23.14
N SER A 16 10.68 -5.43 24.42
CA SER A 16 10.68 -6.48 25.46
C SER A 16 9.29 -7.09 25.59
N PRO A 17 9.14 -8.42 25.71
CA PRO A 17 7.86 -9.04 25.97
C PRO A 17 7.38 -8.68 27.40
N THR A 18 6.09 -8.42 27.57
CA THR A 18 5.50 -8.19 28.90
C THR A 18 5.46 -9.47 29.72
N SER A 19 5.28 -10.62 29.06
CA SER A 19 5.25 -11.96 29.65
C SER A 19 5.51 -13.01 28.58
N GLY A 20 5.78 -14.25 28.98
CA GLY A 20 6.06 -15.36 28.09
C GLY A 20 7.55 -15.67 27.97
N GLU A 21 7.87 -16.67 27.18
CA GLU A 21 9.22 -17.19 27.02
C GLU A 21 9.51 -17.41 25.53
N ILE A 22 10.76 -17.18 25.15
CA ILE A 22 11.24 -17.41 23.78
C ILE A 22 12.18 -18.61 23.80
N PHE A 23 11.93 -19.57 22.92
CA PHE A 23 12.80 -20.72 22.72
C PHE A 23 13.40 -20.66 21.31
N TYR A 24 14.72 -20.77 21.21
CA TYR A 24 15.44 -20.80 19.95
C TYR A 24 16.40 -21.98 19.94
N LYS A 25 16.34 -22.82 18.90
CA LYS A 25 17.12 -24.07 18.80
C LYS A 25 16.98 -24.99 20.03
N GLY A 26 15.79 -24.98 20.67
CA GLY A 26 15.48 -25.79 21.85
C GLY A 26 15.92 -25.20 23.19
N GLU A 27 16.59 -24.08 23.20
CA GLU A 27 17.05 -23.40 24.42
C GLU A 27 16.19 -22.16 24.70
N LYS A 28 15.89 -21.91 25.98
CA LYS A 28 15.25 -20.67 26.40
C LYS A 28 16.25 -19.53 26.28
N ILE A 29 15.86 -18.50 25.56
CA ILE A 29 16.68 -17.31 25.34
C ILE A 29 15.99 -16.05 25.84
N ASP A 30 16.78 -15.04 26.18
CA ASP A 30 16.33 -13.68 26.45
C ASP A 30 16.94 -12.75 25.40
N ILE A 31 16.09 -11.95 24.75
CA ILE A 31 16.51 -11.03 23.68
C ILE A 31 16.19 -9.62 24.16
N ASP A 32 17.20 -8.95 24.68
CA ASP A 32 17.12 -7.60 25.24
C ASP A 32 17.45 -6.47 24.26
N SER A 33 18.06 -6.84 23.13
CA SER A 33 18.51 -5.87 22.13
C SER A 33 18.62 -6.49 20.73
N PRO A 34 18.58 -5.66 19.65
CA PRO A 34 18.86 -6.12 18.30
C PRO A 34 20.26 -6.73 18.13
N THR A 35 21.21 -6.30 18.95
CA THR A 35 22.57 -6.87 18.97
C THR A 35 22.55 -8.30 19.50
N THR A 36 21.80 -8.57 20.57
CA THR A 36 21.60 -9.92 21.11
C THR A 36 20.94 -10.83 20.07
N ALA A 37 19.89 -10.36 19.38
CA ALA A 37 19.25 -11.10 18.30
C ALA A 37 20.24 -11.44 17.16
N ALA A 38 21.02 -10.46 16.72
CA ALA A 38 22.03 -10.66 15.67
C ALA A 38 23.11 -11.68 16.08
N ASN A 39 23.57 -11.64 17.32
CA ASN A 39 24.55 -12.61 17.86
C ASN A 39 23.99 -14.05 17.92
N LEU A 40 22.68 -14.20 18.10
CA LEU A 40 21.97 -15.48 18.02
C LEU A 40 21.75 -15.95 16.56
N GLY A 41 22.12 -15.13 15.58
CA GLY A 41 21.89 -15.41 14.17
C GLY A 41 20.46 -15.09 13.70
N ILE A 42 19.75 -14.20 14.37
CA ILE A 42 18.42 -13.72 13.99
C ILE A 42 18.58 -12.36 13.29
N GLY A 43 18.15 -12.27 12.03
CA GLY A 43 18.17 -11.03 11.24
C GLY A 43 16.79 -10.62 10.77
N MET A 44 16.50 -9.32 10.76
CA MET A 44 15.19 -8.79 10.32
C MET A 44 15.35 -7.77 9.20
N VAL A 45 14.57 -7.94 8.13
CA VAL A 45 14.34 -6.97 7.05
C VAL A 45 13.02 -6.30 7.33
N TYR A 46 13.04 -4.99 7.49
CA TYR A 46 11.86 -4.19 7.83
C TYR A 46 11.08 -3.77 6.60
N GLN A 47 9.82 -3.40 6.80
CA GLN A 47 8.93 -2.87 5.74
C GLN A 47 9.47 -1.56 5.13
N HIS A 48 10.14 -0.72 5.95
CA HIS A 48 10.85 0.47 5.48
C HIS A 48 12.35 0.22 5.57
N PHE A 49 13.06 0.48 4.49
CA PHE A 49 14.50 0.24 4.44
C PHE A 49 15.26 1.10 5.43
N MET A 50 16.20 0.46 6.12
CA MET A 50 17.08 1.10 7.10
C MET A 50 18.45 1.40 6.47
N LEU A 51 18.42 1.99 5.27
CA LEU A 51 19.62 2.39 4.52
C LEU A 51 19.84 3.90 4.60
N ILE A 52 21.09 4.30 4.56
CA ILE A 52 21.50 5.71 4.53
C ILE A 52 21.79 6.07 3.08
N ASP A 53 20.93 6.87 2.47
CA ASP A 53 20.94 7.22 1.05
C ASP A 53 22.25 7.88 0.58
N THR A 54 22.91 8.64 1.47
CA THR A 54 24.14 9.36 1.14
C THR A 54 25.39 8.48 1.12
N LEU A 55 25.32 7.27 1.66
CA LEU A 55 26.43 6.32 1.75
C LEU A 55 26.39 5.34 0.57
N THR A 56 27.56 4.76 0.28
CA THR A 56 27.69 3.61 -0.63
C THR A 56 27.10 2.34 0.00
N VAL A 57 26.90 1.31 -0.83
CA VAL A 57 26.48 -0.02 -0.34
C VAL A 57 27.50 -0.56 0.66
N ALA A 58 28.81 -0.51 0.35
CA ALA A 58 29.84 -1.02 1.26
C ALA A 58 29.83 -0.33 2.61
N GLU A 59 29.65 1.00 2.64
CA GLU A 59 29.56 1.77 3.89
C GLU A 59 28.32 1.41 4.69
N ASN A 60 27.14 1.28 4.03
CA ASN A 60 25.91 0.85 4.70
C ASN A 60 26.02 -0.56 5.31
N MET A 61 26.72 -1.46 4.62
CA MET A 61 26.87 -2.87 5.04
C MET A 61 27.67 -3.01 6.32
N VAL A 62 28.76 -2.26 6.46
CA VAL A 62 29.69 -2.39 7.59
C VAL A 62 29.43 -1.40 8.71
N LEU A 63 28.38 -0.59 8.60
CA LEU A 63 28.05 0.43 9.60
C LEU A 63 27.88 -0.19 10.99
N GLY A 64 28.67 0.30 11.95
CA GLY A 64 28.77 -0.24 13.31
C GLY A 64 29.68 -1.45 13.48
N PHE A 65 30.31 -1.93 12.38
CA PHE A 65 31.25 -3.06 12.37
C PHE A 65 32.41 -2.79 11.41
N GLU A 66 32.78 -1.52 11.27
CA GLU A 66 33.74 -1.05 10.28
C GLU A 66 35.08 -1.78 10.40
N PRO A 67 35.61 -2.43 9.35
CA PRO A 67 36.94 -2.99 9.33
C PRO A 67 37.98 -1.88 9.51
N LYS A 68 38.98 -2.11 10.34
CA LYS A 68 39.98 -1.10 10.71
C LYS A 68 41.37 -1.47 10.20
N LYS A 69 42.02 -0.53 9.52
CA LYS A 69 43.46 -0.60 9.17
C LYS A 69 44.26 0.06 10.28
N GLY A 70 45.24 -0.68 10.79
CA GLY A 70 46.08 -0.19 11.91
C GLY A 70 45.29 0.06 13.20
N GLY A 71 44.11 -0.53 13.37
CA GLY A 71 43.27 -0.43 14.58
C GLY A 71 42.46 0.87 14.72
N VAL A 72 42.66 1.88 13.88
CA VAL A 72 42.06 3.21 14.03
C VAL A 72 41.32 3.67 12.78
N PHE A 73 41.86 3.46 11.59
CA PHE A 73 41.29 4.01 10.33
C PHE A 73 40.34 3.03 9.67
N PHE A 74 39.23 3.52 9.17
CA PHE A 74 38.29 2.73 8.38
C PHE A 74 38.93 2.17 7.10
N ASP A 75 38.85 0.86 6.91
CA ASP A 75 39.38 0.17 5.73
C ASP A 75 38.24 -0.13 4.72
N LEU A 76 37.93 0.86 3.88
CA LEU A 76 36.91 0.75 2.86
C LEU A 76 37.21 -0.36 1.83
N ASN A 77 38.49 -0.63 1.53
CA ASN A 77 38.86 -1.68 0.57
C ASN A 77 38.53 -3.08 1.12
N THR A 78 38.78 -3.31 2.39
CA THR A 78 38.38 -4.54 3.04
C THR A 78 36.87 -4.67 3.10
N ALA A 79 36.13 -3.59 3.41
CA ALA A 79 34.67 -3.57 3.37
C ALA A 79 34.12 -3.95 1.98
N ARG A 80 34.61 -3.32 0.91
CA ARG A 80 34.23 -3.62 -0.47
C ARG A 80 34.46 -5.09 -0.83
N LYS A 81 35.64 -5.64 -0.46
CA LYS A 81 35.95 -7.04 -0.72
C LYS A 81 34.97 -7.97 -0.02
N GLN A 82 34.72 -7.76 1.27
CA GLN A 82 33.81 -8.57 2.06
C GLN A 82 32.36 -8.52 1.52
N VAL A 83 31.89 -7.33 1.14
CA VAL A 83 30.55 -7.16 0.56
C VAL A 83 30.43 -7.90 -0.77
N ARG A 84 31.45 -7.82 -1.63
CA ARG A 84 31.49 -8.53 -2.91
C ARG A 84 31.46 -10.05 -2.71
N GLU A 85 32.26 -10.58 -1.82
CA GLU A 85 32.31 -12.01 -1.51
C GLU A 85 30.95 -12.54 -1.03
N VAL A 86 30.25 -11.80 -0.14
CA VAL A 86 28.94 -12.21 0.35
C VAL A 86 27.86 -12.04 -0.74
N SER A 87 27.93 -10.96 -1.53
CA SER A 87 27.02 -10.73 -2.65
C SER A 87 27.12 -11.84 -3.71
N GLU A 88 28.33 -12.25 -4.07
CA GLU A 88 28.59 -13.36 -5.00
C GLU A 88 28.11 -14.69 -4.42
N LYS A 89 28.43 -14.97 -3.15
CA LYS A 89 28.02 -16.21 -2.46
C LYS A 89 26.50 -16.44 -2.54
N TYR A 90 25.70 -15.38 -2.34
CA TYR A 90 24.24 -15.49 -2.34
C TYR A 90 23.58 -15.05 -3.66
N GLY A 91 24.37 -14.78 -4.71
CA GLY A 91 23.88 -14.45 -6.04
C GLY A 91 23.07 -13.14 -6.12
N LEU A 92 23.36 -12.17 -5.22
CA LEU A 92 22.59 -10.92 -5.12
C LEU A 92 23.02 -9.87 -6.13
N ASN A 93 24.23 -9.99 -6.70
CA ASN A 93 24.79 -9.12 -7.75
C ASN A 93 24.72 -7.63 -7.41
N ILE A 94 25.25 -7.23 -6.26
CA ILE A 94 25.23 -5.86 -5.75
C ILE A 94 26.61 -5.24 -5.91
N ASP A 95 26.70 -4.05 -6.51
CA ASP A 95 27.90 -3.26 -6.58
C ASP A 95 28.18 -2.55 -5.24
N PRO A 96 29.31 -2.87 -4.54
CA PRO A 96 29.65 -2.26 -3.27
C PRO A 96 29.94 -0.75 -3.35
N ASP A 97 30.29 -0.24 -4.51
CA ASP A 97 30.65 1.16 -4.74
C ASP A 97 29.45 2.04 -5.15
N ALA A 98 28.32 1.43 -5.48
CA ALA A 98 27.12 2.16 -5.86
C ALA A 98 26.60 2.96 -4.66
N LYS A 99 26.16 4.20 -4.91
CA LYS A 99 25.50 5.05 -3.92
C LYS A 99 24.05 4.62 -3.76
N VAL A 100 23.60 4.46 -2.51
CA VAL A 100 22.24 3.94 -2.23
C VAL A 100 21.15 4.83 -2.86
N SER A 101 21.29 6.17 -2.82
CA SER A 101 20.34 7.10 -3.44
C SER A 101 20.06 6.87 -4.94
N ASP A 102 20.99 6.22 -5.64
CA ASP A 102 20.94 6.06 -7.10
C ASP A 102 20.37 4.71 -7.52
N LEU A 103 20.03 3.86 -6.54
CA LEU A 103 19.59 2.50 -6.76
C LEU A 103 18.05 2.36 -6.75
N SER A 104 17.54 1.34 -7.45
CA SER A 104 16.12 1.02 -7.43
C SER A 104 15.68 0.42 -6.08
N VAL A 105 14.38 0.46 -5.83
CA VAL A 105 13.76 -0.12 -4.63
C VAL A 105 14.06 -1.61 -4.49
N GLY A 106 14.06 -2.36 -5.61
CA GLY A 106 14.41 -3.79 -5.63
C GLY A 106 15.86 -4.04 -5.22
N ILE A 107 16.78 -3.15 -5.58
CA ILE A 107 18.18 -3.24 -5.13
C ILE A 107 18.30 -2.88 -3.65
N HIS A 108 17.57 -1.88 -3.14
CA HIS A 108 17.51 -1.59 -1.70
C HIS A 108 17.07 -2.82 -0.89
N GLN A 109 16.07 -3.55 -1.37
CA GLN A 109 15.63 -4.79 -0.75
C GLN A 109 16.75 -5.84 -0.69
N ARG A 110 17.49 -6.02 -1.79
CA ARG A 110 18.63 -6.95 -1.84
C ARG A 110 19.75 -6.53 -0.88
N ILE A 111 20.02 -5.22 -0.73
CA ILE A 111 21.03 -4.70 0.21
C ILE A 111 20.61 -5.01 1.65
N GLU A 112 19.33 -4.84 2.02
CA GLU A 112 18.85 -5.20 3.36
C GLU A 112 18.99 -6.70 3.63
N ILE A 113 18.70 -7.57 2.65
CA ILE A 113 18.93 -9.01 2.76
C ILE A 113 20.43 -9.31 2.92
N LEU A 114 21.27 -8.70 2.08
CA LEU A 114 22.71 -8.87 2.15
C LEU A 114 23.27 -8.46 3.52
N LYS A 115 22.73 -7.39 4.10
CA LYS A 115 23.15 -6.84 5.40
C LYS A 115 22.93 -7.82 6.56
N ILE A 116 21.79 -8.52 6.59
CA ILE A 116 21.54 -9.54 7.62
C ILE A 116 22.34 -10.81 7.36
N LEU A 117 22.56 -11.20 6.10
CA LEU A 117 23.40 -12.34 5.72
C LEU A 117 24.89 -12.07 6.03
N PHE A 118 25.36 -10.85 5.81
CA PHE A 118 26.70 -10.40 6.15
C PHE A 118 27.00 -10.55 7.65
N LYS A 119 25.98 -10.33 8.50
CA LYS A 119 26.04 -10.54 9.95
C LYS A 119 25.87 -12.00 10.38
N GLY A 120 25.77 -12.94 9.42
CA GLY A 120 25.70 -14.37 9.71
C GLY A 120 24.30 -14.86 10.11
N ALA A 121 23.22 -14.17 9.74
CA ALA A 121 21.87 -14.60 10.07
C ALA A 121 21.57 -16.02 9.57
N GLU A 122 20.97 -16.85 10.43
CA GLU A 122 20.45 -18.19 10.14
C GLU A 122 18.93 -18.21 10.11
N LEU A 123 18.28 -17.41 10.96
CA LEU A 123 16.86 -17.12 10.94
C LEU A 123 16.64 -15.71 10.36
N LEU A 124 15.98 -15.64 9.21
CA LEU A 124 15.68 -14.40 8.51
C LEU A 124 14.20 -14.06 8.68
N VAL A 125 13.91 -12.86 9.16
CA VAL A 125 12.55 -12.34 9.32
C VAL A 125 12.31 -11.26 8.29
N PHE A 126 11.25 -11.37 7.48
CA PHE A 126 10.84 -10.39 6.48
C PHE A 126 9.48 -9.81 6.85
N ASP A 127 9.39 -8.50 7.03
CA ASP A 127 8.12 -7.80 7.30
C ASP A 127 7.60 -7.13 6.02
N GLU A 128 6.61 -7.75 5.38
CA GLU A 128 5.95 -7.34 4.13
C GLU A 128 6.96 -7.03 2.99
N PRO A 129 7.84 -7.96 2.63
CA PRO A 129 8.98 -7.69 1.76
C PRO A 129 8.61 -7.32 0.31
N SER A 130 7.39 -7.62 -0.13
CA SER A 130 6.91 -7.36 -1.50
C SER A 130 6.06 -6.09 -1.64
N ALA A 131 5.85 -5.34 -0.55
CA ALA A 131 4.87 -4.25 -0.52
C ALA A 131 5.17 -3.10 -1.51
N VAL A 132 6.44 -2.88 -1.84
CA VAL A 132 6.91 -1.76 -2.68
C VAL A 132 7.59 -2.22 -3.98
N LEU A 133 7.60 -3.53 -4.24
CA LEU A 133 8.29 -4.14 -5.38
C LEU A 133 7.37 -4.26 -6.60
N THR A 134 7.95 -4.17 -7.79
CA THR A 134 7.28 -4.52 -9.04
C THR A 134 7.05 -6.04 -9.13
N PRO A 135 6.11 -6.54 -9.95
CA PRO A 135 5.88 -7.97 -10.13
C PRO A 135 7.12 -8.77 -10.53
N GLN A 136 8.02 -8.16 -11.31
CA GLN A 136 9.28 -8.78 -11.70
C GLN A 136 10.23 -8.90 -10.50
N GLU A 137 10.41 -7.81 -9.74
CA GLU A 137 11.26 -7.81 -8.54
C GLU A 137 10.72 -8.76 -7.46
N VAL A 138 9.40 -8.94 -7.36
CA VAL A 138 8.79 -9.95 -6.46
C VAL A 138 9.22 -11.36 -6.86
N LYS A 139 9.22 -11.71 -8.14
CA LYS A 139 9.67 -13.03 -8.59
C LYS A 139 11.14 -13.27 -8.24
N GLU A 140 11.99 -12.28 -8.48
CA GLU A 140 13.41 -12.34 -8.13
C GLU A 140 13.62 -12.50 -6.62
N LEU A 141 12.84 -11.77 -5.78
CA LEU A 141 12.87 -11.92 -4.34
C LEU A 141 12.52 -13.36 -3.92
N TYR A 142 11.49 -13.97 -4.53
CA TYR A 142 11.09 -15.34 -4.23
C TYR A 142 12.17 -16.35 -4.60
N GLU A 143 12.87 -16.14 -5.70
CA GLU A 143 14.01 -16.97 -6.08
C GLU A 143 15.15 -16.87 -5.06
N ILE A 144 15.45 -15.64 -4.60
CA ILE A 144 16.44 -15.42 -3.52
C ILE A 144 16.02 -16.18 -2.25
N MET A 145 14.77 -16.04 -1.81
CA MET A 145 14.27 -16.72 -0.60
C MET A 145 14.35 -18.24 -0.73
N ARG A 146 13.96 -18.82 -1.88
CA ARG A 146 14.08 -20.26 -2.15
C ARG A 146 15.53 -20.74 -2.14
N ASN A 147 16.46 -19.97 -2.66
CA ASN A 147 17.88 -20.29 -2.64
C ASN A 147 18.44 -20.26 -1.22
N LEU A 148 18.07 -19.29 -0.41
CA LEU A 148 18.45 -19.21 1.00
C LEU A 148 17.96 -20.43 1.81
N ILE A 149 16.71 -20.89 1.55
CA ILE A 149 16.15 -22.09 2.16
C ILE A 149 16.98 -23.34 1.75
N LYS A 150 17.35 -23.46 0.47
CA LYS A 150 18.21 -24.57 0.00
C LYS A 150 19.59 -24.57 0.67
N GLU A 151 20.10 -23.40 1.07
CA GLU A 151 21.35 -23.23 1.82
C GLU A 151 21.18 -23.47 3.33
N GLY A 152 20.02 -23.95 3.78
CA GLY A 152 19.74 -24.30 5.17
C GLY A 152 19.31 -23.11 6.05
N LYS A 153 18.97 -21.96 5.46
CA LYS A 153 18.40 -20.83 6.21
C LYS A 153 16.93 -21.08 6.54
N THR A 154 16.50 -20.57 7.68
CA THR A 154 15.09 -20.55 8.08
C THR A 154 14.51 -19.17 7.83
N ILE A 155 13.31 -19.10 7.25
CA ILE A 155 12.67 -17.84 6.92
C ILE A 155 11.30 -17.74 7.61
N ILE A 156 11.06 -16.62 8.29
CA ILE A 156 9.74 -16.18 8.72
C ILE A 156 9.40 -14.96 7.89
N PHE A 157 8.30 -14.96 7.17
CA PHE A 157 7.86 -13.74 6.48
C PHE A 157 6.42 -13.39 6.81
N ILE A 158 6.18 -12.10 6.91
CA ILE A 158 4.86 -11.53 7.11
C ILE A 158 4.34 -11.05 5.78
N SER A 159 3.15 -11.50 5.39
CA SER A 159 2.43 -10.95 4.25
C SER A 159 0.93 -10.93 4.52
N HIS A 160 0.25 -9.98 3.89
CA HIS A 160 -1.21 -9.95 3.79
C HIS A 160 -1.68 -10.44 2.41
N LYS A 161 -0.76 -10.66 1.47
CA LYS A 161 -1.03 -11.20 0.14
C LYS A 161 -1.07 -12.71 0.21
N LEU A 162 -2.28 -13.29 0.20
CA LEU A 162 -2.48 -14.74 0.39
C LEU A 162 -1.76 -15.59 -0.64
N GLN A 163 -1.61 -15.11 -1.87
CA GLN A 163 -0.90 -15.86 -2.90
C GLN A 163 0.57 -16.04 -2.55
N GLU A 164 1.23 -15.00 -2.04
CA GLU A 164 2.63 -15.08 -1.59
C GLU A 164 2.80 -16.12 -0.49
N VAL A 165 1.86 -16.13 0.47
CA VAL A 165 1.89 -17.10 1.57
C VAL A 165 1.77 -18.52 1.03
N LEU A 166 0.85 -18.77 0.11
CA LEU A 166 0.65 -20.09 -0.49
C LEU A 166 1.82 -20.53 -1.40
N ASP A 167 2.50 -19.59 -2.05
CA ASP A 167 3.59 -19.89 -3.00
C ASP A 167 4.94 -20.15 -2.32
N LEU A 168 5.16 -19.63 -1.11
CA LEU A 168 6.47 -19.61 -0.47
C LEU A 168 6.57 -20.37 0.85
N SER A 169 5.48 -20.44 1.65
CA SER A 169 5.56 -21.03 2.98
C SER A 169 5.35 -22.53 2.99
N ASP A 170 5.92 -23.21 3.99
CA ASP A 170 5.62 -24.60 4.32
C ASP A 170 4.51 -24.67 5.38
N ASN A 171 4.54 -23.75 6.34
CA ASN A 171 3.59 -23.65 7.44
C ASN A 171 3.07 -22.20 7.54
N ILE A 172 1.83 -22.05 7.93
CA ILE A 172 1.14 -20.77 8.02
C ILE A 172 0.55 -20.64 9.43
N THR A 173 0.95 -19.60 10.15
CA THR A 173 0.33 -19.22 11.42
C THR A 173 -0.49 -17.96 11.21
N VAL A 174 -1.77 -18.00 11.54
CA VAL A 174 -2.68 -16.85 11.40
C VAL A 174 -2.83 -16.12 12.71
N ILE A 175 -2.39 -14.86 12.74
CA ILE A 175 -2.51 -13.99 13.91
C ILE A 175 -3.65 -12.99 13.68
N ARG A 176 -4.56 -12.91 14.65
CA ARG A 176 -5.68 -11.97 14.68
C ARG A 176 -5.85 -11.37 16.06
N ARG A 177 -5.89 -10.03 16.14
CA ARG A 177 -6.08 -9.28 17.41
C ARG A 177 -5.07 -9.67 18.50
N GLY A 178 -3.82 -9.92 18.12
CA GLY A 178 -2.76 -10.28 19.05
C GLY A 178 -2.73 -11.74 19.48
N SER A 179 -3.64 -12.58 18.97
CA SER A 179 -3.72 -14.00 19.31
C SER A 179 -3.49 -14.86 18.06
N ASP A 180 -2.86 -16.01 18.24
CA ASP A 180 -2.86 -17.09 17.29
C ASP A 180 -4.28 -17.67 17.18
N VAL A 181 -4.81 -17.75 15.97
CA VAL A 181 -6.16 -18.24 15.69
C VAL A 181 -6.16 -19.50 14.83
N GLY A 182 -5.00 -19.98 14.45
CA GLY A 182 -4.85 -21.25 13.76
C GLY A 182 -3.55 -21.40 12.97
N GLU A 183 -3.10 -22.63 12.91
CA GLU A 183 -1.96 -23.08 12.12
C GLU A 183 -2.42 -23.99 10.98
N LEU A 184 -1.82 -23.84 9.82
CA LEU A 184 -2.13 -24.63 8.63
C LEU A 184 -0.83 -25.05 7.95
N LYS A 185 -0.81 -26.26 7.43
CA LYS A 185 0.19 -26.63 6.41
C LYS A 185 -0.23 -26.04 5.08
N THR A 186 0.71 -25.54 4.31
CA THR A 186 0.42 -24.85 3.04
C THR A 186 -0.30 -25.76 2.04
N ASN A 187 0.03 -27.05 2.00
CA ASN A 187 -0.64 -28.02 1.14
C ASN A 187 -2.12 -28.28 1.50
N GLU A 188 -2.57 -27.88 2.69
CA GLU A 188 -3.96 -28.01 3.17
C GLU A 188 -4.68 -26.66 3.21
N ALA A 189 -3.94 -25.57 2.94
CA ALA A 189 -4.44 -24.22 3.01
C ALA A 189 -5.05 -23.77 1.68
N THR A 190 -6.14 -23.01 1.77
CA THR A 190 -6.70 -22.28 0.64
C THR A 190 -6.81 -20.80 1.01
N LYS A 191 -6.90 -19.91 0.01
CA LYS A 191 -7.10 -18.47 0.24
C LYS A 191 -8.29 -18.22 1.17
N GLU A 192 -9.38 -18.97 0.95
CA GLU A 192 -10.61 -18.84 1.72
C GLU A 192 -10.40 -19.24 3.18
N LYS A 193 -9.72 -20.36 3.44
CA LYS A 193 -9.42 -20.82 4.81
C LYS A 193 -8.59 -19.78 5.56
N ILE A 194 -7.51 -19.28 4.94
CA ILE A 194 -6.62 -18.31 5.56
C ILE A 194 -7.39 -17.00 5.84
N ALA A 195 -8.12 -16.48 4.84
CA ALA A 195 -8.90 -15.26 4.99
C ALA A 195 -9.97 -15.37 6.08
N ASN A 196 -10.69 -16.48 6.14
CA ASN A 196 -11.69 -16.72 7.17
C ASN A 196 -11.09 -16.69 8.59
N LEU A 197 -9.91 -17.29 8.77
CA LEU A 197 -9.17 -17.21 10.04
C LEU A 197 -8.73 -15.77 10.34
N MET A 198 -8.18 -15.05 9.34
CA MET A 198 -7.72 -13.66 9.50
C MET A 198 -8.85 -12.71 9.90
N VAL A 199 -10.02 -12.85 9.28
CA VAL A 199 -11.17 -11.96 9.51
C VAL A 199 -12.04 -12.47 10.67
N GLY A 200 -12.14 -13.79 10.85
CA GLY A 200 -12.95 -14.44 11.89
C GLY A 200 -14.41 -14.65 11.52
N ARG A 201 -14.72 -14.50 10.25
CA ARG A 201 -15.99 -14.84 9.62
C ARG A 201 -15.73 -15.29 8.17
N VAL A 202 -16.75 -15.83 7.54
CA VAL A 202 -16.67 -16.18 6.11
C VAL A 202 -16.40 -14.91 5.30
N VAL A 203 -15.34 -14.93 4.49
CA VAL A 203 -14.97 -13.86 3.56
C VAL A 203 -15.41 -14.29 2.16
N LEU A 204 -16.18 -13.44 1.51
CA LEU A 204 -16.58 -13.65 0.13
C LEU A 204 -15.56 -12.96 -0.77
N PHE A 205 -14.73 -13.72 -1.48
CA PHE A 205 -13.77 -13.18 -2.46
C PHE A 205 -14.46 -12.68 -3.73
N GLU A 206 -15.64 -13.22 -4.04
CA GLU A 206 -16.45 -12.73 -5.14
C GLU A 206 -17.28 -11.53 -4.70
N VAL A 207 -16.89 -10.38 -5.18
CA VAL A 207 -17.64 -9.15 -5.00
C VAL A 207 -18.88 -9.21 -5.88
N LYS A 208 -20.06 -9.36 -5.27
CA LYS A 208 -21.34 -9.27 -6.00
C LYS A 208 -21.58 -7.82 -6.39
N ARG A 209 -21.33 -7.50 -7.67
CA ARG A 209 -21.62 -6.16 -8.19
C ARG A 209 -23.13 -5.99 -8.33
N PRO A 210 -23.70 -4.91 -7.78
CA PRO A 210 -25.10 -4.60 -8.02
C PRO A 210 -25.29 -4.21 -9.49
N ASP A 211 -26.35 -4.72 -10.09
CA ASP A 211 -26.80 -4.26 -11.41
C ASP A 211 -27.55 -2.94 -11.22
N VAL A 212 -26.91 -1.85 -11.61
CA VAL A 212 -27.45 -0.50 -11.46
C VAL A 212 -27.67 0.10 -12.83
N LYS A 213 -28.91 0.50 -13.13
CA LYS A 213 -29.19 1.25 -14.35
C LYS A 213 -28.46 2.59 -14.31
N LEU A 214 -27.57 2.79 -15.28
CA LEU A 214 -26.81 4.03 -15.40
C LEU A 214 -27.74 5.23 -15.69
N GLY A 215 -27.43 6.36 -15.05
CA GLY A 215 -28.17 7.61 -15.24
C GLY A 215 -27.46 8.59 -16.17
N ASN A 216 -27.57 9.88 -15.86
CA ASN A 216 -26.97 10.95 -16.64
C ASN A 216 -25.44 10.97 -16.50
N VAL A 217 -24.75 11.64 -17.42
CA VAL A 217 -23.32 11.93 -17.30
C VAL A 217 -23.12 12.94 -16.16
N VAL A 218 -22.32 12.57 -15.16
CA VAL A 218 -21.95 13.41 -14.02
C VAL A 218 -20.59 14.05 -14.24
N VAL A 219 -19.63 13.25 -14.72
CA VAL A 219 -18.26 13.71 -14.96
C VAL A 219 -17.97 13.70 -16.44
N LYS A 220 -17.41 14.79 -16.93
CA LYS A 220 -16.93 14.90 -18.31
C LYS A 220 -15.54 15.50 -18.33
N VAL A 221 -14.62 14.83 -18.99
CA VAL A 221 -13.25 15.27 -19.21
C VAL A 221 -13.02 15.31 -20.72
N GLU A 222 -12.53 16.46 -21.22
CA GLU A 222 -12.35 16.71 -22.65
C GLU A 222 -10.92 17.19 -22.92
N ASN A 223 -10.12 16.39 -23.64
CA ASN A 223 -8.78 16.70 -24.12
C ASN A 223 -7.86 17.25 -23.02
N LEU A 224 -7.96 16.70 -21.80
CA LEU A 224 -7.22 17.15 -20.63
C LEU A 224 -5.74 16.86 -20.76
N THR A 225 -4.91 17.91 -20.64
CA THR A 225 -3.45 17.81 -20.68
C THR A 225 -2.85 18.40 -19.41
N VAL A 226 -1.90 17.68 -18.81
CA VAL A 226 -1.19 18.08 -17.59
C VAL A 226 0.30 17.93 -17.80
N LYS A 227 1.07 19.00 -17.53
CA LYS A 227 2.54 19.01 -17.58
C LYS A 227 3.14 19.04 -16.18
N ARG A 228 4.23 18.31 -16.00
CA ARG A 228 5.04 18.36 -14.79
C ARG A 228 6.51 18.48 -15.16
N GLY A 229 7.16 19.56 -14.71
CA GLY A 229 8.55 19.83 -15.11
C GLY A 229 8.73 20.02 -16.60
N GLY A 230 7.73 20.57 -17.33
CA GLY A 230 7.77 20.76 -18.78
C GLY A 230 7.44 19.51 -19.62
N ILE A 231 7.24 18.35 -18.99
CA ILE A 231 6.91 17.08 -19.65
C ILE A 231 5.41 16.81 -19.54
N GLU A 232 4.76 16.48 -20.64
CA GLU A 232 3.35 16.07 -20.65
C GLU A 232 3.20 14.70 -19.98
N LYS A 233 2.55 14.69 -18.82
CA LYS A 233 2.25 13.48 -18.05
C LYS A 233 0.84 12.95 -18.32
N VAL A 234 -0.08 13.83 -18.71
CA VAL A 234 -1.41 13.51 -19.23
C VAL A 234 -1.55 14.22 -20.57
N LYS A 235 -1.96 13.50 -21.60
CA LYS A 235 -1.91 13.95 -22.99
C LYS A 235 -3.28 13.83 -23.65
N GLY A 236 -4.08 14.90 -23.61
CA GLY A 236 -5.37 14.98 -24.30
C GLY A 236 -6.38 13.91 -23.86
N VAL A 237 -6.42 13.55 -22.59
CA VAL A 237 -7.29 12.51 -22.04
C VAL A 237 -8.75 12.96 -22.09
N SER A 238 -9.64 12.08 -22.59
CA SER A 238 -11.08 12.31 -22.65
C SER A 238 -11.87 11.09 -22.17
N PHE A 239 -12.84 11.30 -21.29
CA PHE A 239 -13.78 10.27 -20.84
C PHE A 239 -15.01 10.88 -20.17
N GLU A 240 -16.05 10.06 -20.00
CA GLU A 240 -17.26 10.42 -19.24
C GLU A 240 -17.55 9.34 -18.20
N ILE A 241 -18.14 9.74 -17.07
CA ILE A 241 -18.65 8.83 -16.03
C ILE A 241 -20.09 9.19 -15.72
N ARG A 242 -20.96 8.19 -15.66
CA ARG A 242 -22.39 8.34 -15.44
C ARG A 242 -22.78 8.09 -13.98
N GLU A 243 -23.96 8.54 -13.60
CA GLU A 243 -24.56 8.15 -12.32
C GLU A 243 -24.65 6.62 -12.20
N GLY A 244 -24.18 6.10 -11.06
CA GLY A 244 -24.18 4.66 -10.79
C GLY A 244 -23.12 3.87 -11.56
N GLU A 245 -22.11 4.52 -12.12
CA GLU A 245 -21.02 3.92 -12.86
C GLU A 245 -19.71 3.93 -12.07
N VAL A 246 -18.97 2.82 -12.18
CA VAL A 246 -17.57 2.73 -11.76
C VAL A 246 -16.70 2.64 -13.02
N LEU A 247 -15.98 3.70 -13.33
CA LEU A 247 -14.91 3.70 -14.34
C LEU A 247 -13.59 3.36 -13.69
N GLY A 248 -13.03 2.18 -13.98
CA GLY A 248 -11.69 1.78 -13.56
C GLY A 248 -10.62 2.39 -14.45
N ILE A 249 -9.55 2.92 -13.86
CA ILE A 249 -8.36 3.37 -14.59
C ILE A 249 -7.24 2.38 -14.30
N ALA A 250 -6.94 1.53 -15.26
CA ALA A 250 -5.84 0.57 -15.22
C ALA A 250 -4.57 1.18 -15.84
N GLY A 251 -3.40 0.73 -15.39
CA GLY A 251 -2.11 1.15 -15.94
C GLY A 251 -0.98 0.90 -14.95
N VAL A 252 0.25 0.79 -15.46
CA VAL A 252 1.45 0.71 -14.63
C VAL A 252 1.70 2.07 -13.97
N GLN A 253 2.15 2.05 -12.73
CA GLN A 253 2.46 3.29 -11.99
C GLN A 253 3.43 4.18 -12.78
N GLY A 254 3.16 5.48 -12.82
CA GLY A 254 3.95 6.47 -13.58
C GLY A 254 3.43 6.76 -14.99
N ASN A 255 2.34 6.13 -15.42
CA ASN A 255 1.71 6.39 -16.72
C ASN A 255 0.74 7.58 -16.73
N GLY A 256 0.76 8.47 -15.71
CA GLY A 256 -0.02 9.70 -15.67
C GLY A 256 -1.28 9.64 -14.80
N GLN A 257 -1.59 8.50 -14.15
CA GLN A 257 -2.77 8.36 -13.28
C GLN A 257 -2.73 9.35 -12.12
N THR A 258 -1.58 9.49 -11.45
CA THR A 258 -1.42 10.42 -10.32
C THR A 258 -1.65 11.85 -10.75
N GLU A 259 -1.08 12.28 -11.89
CA GLU A 259 -1.25 13.62 -12.42
C GLU A 259 -2.70 13.89 -12.85
N LEU A 260 -3.39 12.91 -13.41
CA LEU A 260 -4.82 13.00 -13.74
C LEU A 260 -5.65 13.21 -12.47
N ILE A 261 -5.45 12.39 -11.44
CA ILE A 261 -6.13 12.51 -10.15
C ILE A 261 -5.87 13.88 -9.51
N GLU A 262 -4.60 14.31 -9.46
CA GLU A 262 -4.22 15.61 -8.88
C GLU A 262 -4.87 16.77 -9.64
N ALA A 263 -4.97 16.69 -10.98
CA ALA A 263 -5.64 17.71 -11.79
C ALA A 263 -7.15 17.80 -11.51
N LEU A 264 -7.84 16.64 -11.47
CA LEU A 264 -9.26 16.57 -11.17
C LEU A 264 -9.60 17.00 -9.73
N ALA A 265 -8.68 16.77 -8.79
CA ALA A 265 -8.81 17.21 -7.41
C ALA A 265 -8.38 18.69 -7.18
N GLY A 266 -7.92 19.39 -8.23
CA GLY A 266 -7.44 20.78 -8.13
C GLY A 266 -6.08 20.92 -7.46
N LEU A 267 -5.31 19.84 -7.35
CA LEU A 267 -3.98 19.79 -6.73
C LEU A 267 -2.84 19.99 -7.76
N ALA A 268 -3.13 19.84 -9.05
CA ALA A 268 -2.22 20.11 -10.15
C ALA A 268 -2.90 21.04 -11.18
N LYS A 269 -2.09 21.84 -11.86
CA LYS A 269 -2.57 22.74 -12.91
C LYS A 269 -2.88 21.93 -14.18
N VAL A 270 -4.05 22.20 -14.77
CA VAL A 270 -4.42 21.75 -16.10
C VAL A 270 -3.85 22.75 -17.13
N ASP A 271 -3.08 22.26 -18.08
CA ASP A 271 -2.45 23.08 -19.13
C ASP A 271 -3.42 23.33 -20.30
N SER A 272 -4.25 22.35 -20.65
CA SER A 272 -5.31 22.47 -21.63
C SER A 272 -6.40 21.42 -21.43
N GLY A 273 -7.56 21.61 -22.06
CA GLY A 273 -8.71 20.75 -21.94
C GLY A 273 -9.71 21.26 -20.89
N LYS A 274 -10.80 20.50 -20.71
CA LYS A 274 -11.90 20.88 -19.82
C LYS A 274 -12.29 19.72 -18.90
N TYR A 275 -12.80 20.09 -17.73
CA TYR A 275 -13.29 19.15 -16.73
C TYR A 275 -14.59 19.67 -16.10
N PHE A 276 -15.63 18.84 -16.07
CA PHE A 276 -16.94 19.19 -15.56
C PHE A 276 -17.42 18.17 -14.52
N ILE A 277 -18.07 18.66 -13.47
CA ILE A 277 -19.02 17.90 -12.66
C ILE A 277 -20.40 18.48 -12.92
N ASP A 278 -21.32 17.68 -13.45
CA ASP A 278 -22.61 18.13 -14.00
C ASP A 278 -22.40 19.23 -15.04
N LYS A 279 -22.79 20.46 -14.70
CA LYS A 279 -22.67 21.63 -15.57
C LYS A 279 -21.55 22.59 -15.14
N ASP A 280 -20.89 22.32 -14.02
CA ASP A 280 -19.85 23.18 -13.46
C ASP A 280 -18.49 22.86 -14.11
N GLU A 281 -17.89 23.85 -14.74
CA GLU A 281 -16.53 23.80 -15.31
C GLU A 281 -15.50 24.02 -14.19
N LEU A 282 -14.64 23.02 -13.96
CA LEU A 282 -13.84 22.90 -12.73
C LEU A 282 -12.33 22.84 -12.94
N GLU A 283 -11.83 22.88 -14.18
CA GLU A 283 -10.39 22.91 -14.41
C GLU A 283 -9.76 24.17 -13.76
N ASN A 284 -8.64 23.96 -13.12
CA ASN A 284 -7.89 24.98 -12.38
C ASN A 284 -8.67 25.71 -11.26
N LYS A 285 -9.77 25.13 -10.79
CA LYS A 285 -10.44 25.62 -9.57
C LYS A 285 -9.71 25.10 -8.32
N THR A 286 -9.97 25.78 -7.20
CA THR A 286 -9.39 25.37 -5.92
C THR A 286 -9.95 24.04 -5.44
N PRO A 287 -9.18 23.22 -4.70
CA PRO A 287 -9.69 21.97 -4.13
C PRO A 287 -10.95 22.16 -3.27
N LYS A 288 -11.05 23.28 -2.53
CA LYS A 288 -12.24 23.62 -1.73
C LYS A 288 -13.48 23.74 -2.63
N LEU A 289 -13.40 24.51 -3.70
CA LEU A 289 -14.52 24.70 -4.61
C LEU A 289 -14.93 23.40 -5.31
N ILE A 290 -13.95 22.59 -5.76
CA ILE A 290 -14.24 21.31 -6.41
C ILE A 290 -14.94 20.35 -5.43
N LYS A 291 -14.51 20.35 -4.16
CA LYS A 291 -15.17 19.59 -3.09
C LYS A 291 -16.61 20.08 -2.84
N GLU A 292 -16.84 21.37 -2.81
CA GLU A 292 -18.18 21.98 -2.67
C GLU A 292 -19.11 21.62 -3.86
N LYS A 293 -18.53 21.34 -5.04
CA LYS A 293 -19.28 20.88 -6.22
C LYS A 293 -19.53 19.34 -6.23
N GLY A 294 -19.14 18.66 -5.17
CA GLY A 294 -19.49 17.27 -4.92
C GLY A 294 -18.37 16.27 -5.23
N LEU A 295 -17.10 16.68 -5.28
CA LEU A 295 -15.99 15.73 -5.34
C LEU A 295 -15.68 15.18 -3.95
N SER A 296 -15.58 13.85 -3.83
CA SER A 296 -14.88 13.15 -2.75
C SER A 296 -13.62 12.48 -3.29
N HIS A 297 -12.54 12.52 -2.52
CA HIS A 297 -11.24 12.02 -2.97
C HIS A 297 -10.55 11.18 -1.90
N ILE A 298 -10.50 9.87 -2.12
CA ILE A 298 -9.66 8.94 -1.37
C ILE A 298 -8.28 8.93 -2.07
N PRO A 299 -7.23 9.53 -1.49
CA PRO A 299 -5.94 9.68 -2.18
C PRO A 299 -5.10 8.41 -2.15
N GLU A 300 -4.18 8.29 -3.10
CA GLU A 300 -3.23 7.18 -3.22
C GLU A 300 -2.31 7.02 -1.99
N ASP A 301 -1.89 8.16 -1.42
CA ASP A 301 -1.06 8.22 -0.22
C ASP A 301 -1.78 9.01 0.87
N ARG A 302 -2.34 8.29 1.85
CA ARG A 302 -3.10 8.87 2.95
C ARG A 302 -2.25 9.75 3.86
N HIS A 303 -1.00 9.38 4.13
CA HIS A 303 -0.11 10.15 5.02
C HIS A 303 0.30 11.48 4.39
N LYS A 304 0.49 11.49 3.09
CA LYS A 304 0.88 12.70 2.36
C LYS A 304 -0.29 13.66 2.11
N ARG A 305 -1.51 13.14 1.94
CA ARG A 305 -2.63 13.91 1.36
C ARG A 305 -3.90 13.91 2.20
N ALA A 306 -4.07 12.97 3.12
CA ALA A 306 -5.37 12.80 3.78
C ALA A 306 -5.34 12.89 5.29
N THR A 307 -4.18 12.73 5.95
CA THR A 307 -4.14 12.58 7.40
C THR A 307 -2.98 13.33 8.03
N ILE A 308 -3.10 13.58 9.34
CA ILE A 308 -2.03 14.12 10.18
C ILE A 308 -1.85 13.12 11.32
N ASP A 309 -0.69 12.46 11.36
CA ASP A 309 -0.41 11.35 12.27
C ASP A 309 -0.44 11.75 13.76
N ASP A 310 -0.06 12.98 14.08
CA ASP A 310 -0.08 13.52 15.45
C ASP A 310 -1.46 13.93 15.94
N PHE A 311 -2.41 14.10 15.04
CA PHE A 311 -3.80 14.38 15.36
C PHE A 311 -4.52 13.14 15.89
N THR A 312 -5.58 13.35 16.66
CA THR A 312 -6.48 12.27 17.06
C THR A 312 -7.31 11.76 15.88
N MET A 313 -7.97 10.63 16.04
CA MET A 313 -8.93 10.13 15.05
C MET A 313 -10.06 11.14 14.82
N GLU A 314 -10.61 11.75 15.89
CA GLU A 314 -11.65 12.78 15.82
C GLU A 314 -11.21 13.99 15.00
N GLU A 315 -10.01 14.50 15.25
CA GLU A 315 -9.45 15.64 14.50
C GLU A 315 -9.22 15.28 13.03
N ASN A 316 -8.77 14.07 12.73
CA ASN A 316 -8.66 13.58 11.35
C ASN A 316 -10.01 13.37 10.67
N MET A 317 -11.07 12.99 11.40
CA MET A 317 -12.44 12.90 10.87
C MET A 317 -12.99 14.28 10.49
N ALA A 318 -12.65 15.31 11.25
CA ALA A 318 -13.08 16.69 10.98
C ALA A 318 -12.20 17.39 9.93
N LEU A 319 -11.04 16.84 9.56
CA LEU A 319 -10.06 17.48 8.68
C LEU A 319 -10.63 17.77 7.29
N GLY A 320 -10.68 19.06 6.91
CA GLY A 320 -11.28 19.53 5.66
C GLY A 320 -12.81 19.63 5.68
N LEU A 321 -13.44 19.42 6.84
CA LEU A 321 -14.88 19.53 7.07
C LEU A 321 -15.21 20.55 8.18
N GLN A 322 -14.25 21.43 8.52
CA GLN A 322 -14.38 22.35 9.63
C GLN A 322 -15.65 23.22 9.53
N ASP A 323 -16.02 23.62 8.32
CA ASP A 323 -17.22 24.44 8.08
C ASP A 323 -18.52 23.72 8.53
N GLN A 324 -18.56 22.38 8.48
CA GLN A 324 -19.70 21.56 8.90
C GLN A 324 -19.79 21.41 10.43
N TYR A 325 -18.64 21.49 11.11
CA TYR A 325 -18.52 21.35 12.55
C TYR A 325 -18.34 22.67 13.30
N SER A 326 -18.56 23.82 12.62
CA SER A 326 -18.35 25.13 13.22
C SER A 326 -19.65 25.72 13.77
N LYS A 327 -19.59 26.20 15.01
CA LYS A 327 -20.58 27.10 15.60
C LYS A 327 -19.98 28.50 15.67
N GLY A 328 -20.20 29.31 14.62
CA GLY A 328 -19.53 30.61 14.44
C GLY A 328 -18.05 30.43 14.13
N VAL A 329 -17.17 30.90 15.02
CA VAL A 329 -15.69 30.81 14.84
C VAL A 329 -15.06 29.64 15.59
N LEU A 330 -15.84 28.87 16.36
CA LEU A 330 -15.34 27.75 17.16
C LEU A 330 -15.83 26.42 16.60
N LEU A 331 -14.99 25.39 16.71
CA LEU A 331 -15.37 24.02 16.39
C LEU A 331 -16.26 23.41 17.51
N ASP A 332 -17.28 22.71 17.11
CA ASP A 332 -18.12 21.92 18.00
C ASP A 332 -17.53 20.53 18.19
N TYR A 333 -16.63 20.38 19.15
CA TYR A 333 -16.00 19.11 19.48
C TYR A 333 -17.00 18.03 19.92
N SER A 334 -18.12 18.41 20.49
CA SER A 334 -19.18 17.47 20.88
C SER A 334 -19.83 16.82 19.65
N GLU A 335 -20.09 17.60 18.60
CA GLU A 335 -20.64 17.07 17.35
C GLU A 335 -19.60 16.23 16.60
N ILE A 336 -18.31 16.65 16.62
CA ILE A 336 -17.21 15.85 16.05
C ILE A 336 -17.11 14.49 16.76
N GLU A 337 -17.09 14.45 18.09
CA GLU A 337 -17.03 13.21 18.88
C GLU A 337 -18.22 12.29 18.55
N LYS A 338 -19.44 12.86 18.52
CA LYS A 338 -20.66 12.13 18.18
C LYS A 338 -20.57 11.49 16.80
N LYS A 339 -20.21 12.28 15.78
CA LYS A 339 -20.09 11.80 14.40
C LYS A 339 -18.96 10.78 14.24
N THR A 340 -17.85 10.99 14.92
CA THR A 340 -16.75 10.03 14.93
C THR A 340 -17.20 8.68 15.48
N ASN A 341 -17.96 8.65 16.57
CA ASN A 341 -18.49 7.42 17.17
C ASN A 341 -19.48 6.71 16.22
N GLU A 342 -20.36 7.45 15.53
CA GLU A 342 -21.24 6.89 14.49
C GLU A 342 -20.41 6.22 13.36
N TYR A 343 -19.33 6.86 12.91
CA TYR A 343 -18.47 6.33 11.83
C TYR A 343 -17.59 5.18 12.30
N ILE A 344 -17.11 5.20 13.55
CA ILE A 344 -16.39 4.08 14.17
C ILE A 344 -17.25 2.81 14.13
N GLU A 345 -18.54 2.91 14.48
CA GLU A 345 -19.46 1.79 14.44
C GLU A 345 -19.76 1.35 13.00
N LYS A 346 -20.16 2.30 12.14
CA LYS A 346 -20.54 2.03 10.74
C LYS A 346 -19.43 1.37 9.92
N TYR A 347 -18.18 1.78 10.13
CA TYR A 347 -17.01 1.31 9.36
C TYR A 347 -16.17 0.27 10.12
N ASP A 348 -16.62 -0.18 11.30
CA ASP A 348 -15.87 -1.09 12.17
C ASP A 348 -14.41 -0.65 12.36
N ILE A 349 -14.21 0.60 12.77
CA ILE A 349 -12.89 1.16 13.04
C ILE A 349 -12.42 0.71 14.42
N ARG A 350 -11.16 0.32 14.53
CA ARG A 350 -10.58 -0.18 15.78
C ARG A 350 -9.22 0.48 16.07
N PRO A 351 -8.95 0.84 17.34
CA PRO A 351 -9.85 0.80 18.51
C PRO A 351 -10.99 1.82 18.41
N THR A 352 -11.99 1.68 19.27
CA THR A 352 -13.21 2.51 19.27
C THR A 352 -13.06 3.85 20.00
N ASP A 353 -11.86 4.19 20.46
CA ASP A 353 -11.54 5.46 21.10
C ASP A 353 -11.14 6.50 20.07
N GLY A 354 -12.01 7.49 19.82
CA GLY A 354 -11.77 8.59 18.90
C GLY A 354 -10.62 9.52 19.30
N LYS A 355 -10.18 9.49 20.56
CA LYS A 355 -9.11 10.35 21.10
C LYS A 355 -7.71 9.77 20.91
N ILE A 356 -7.61 8.54 20.37
CA ILE A 356 -6.30 7.93 20.05
C ILE A 356 -5.61 8.70 18.94
N LYS A 357 -4.28 8.84 19.02
CA LYS A 357 -3.50 9.41 17.93
C LYS A 357 -3.59 8.56 16.67
N PHE A 358 -3.82 9.21 15.54
CA PHE A 358 -4.02 8.56 14.25
C PHE A 358 -2.83 7.69 13.84
N GLY A 359 -1.60 8.15 14.06
CA GLY A 359 -0.37 7.38 13.77
C GLY A 359 -0.26 6.06 14.54
N GLY A 360 -1.02 5.88 15.65
CA GLY A 360 -1.09 4.63 16.40
C GLY A 360 -2.06 3.60 15.83
N LEU A 361 -2.88 3.97 14.84
CA LEU A 361 -3.81 3.05 14.18
C LEU A 361 -3.08 2.12 13.20
N SER A 362 -3.62 0.93 12.98
CA SER A 362 -3.17 0.09 11.86
C SER A 362 -3.53 0.71 10.51
N GLY A 363 -2.76 0.40 9.46
CA GLY A 363 -3.01 0.91 8.11
C GLY A 363 -4.44 0.67 7.61
N GLY A 364 -5.03 -0.48 7.94
CA GLY A 364 -6.44 -0.77 7.63
C GLY A 364 -7.42 0.17 8.34
N ASN A 365 -7.20 0.45 9.62
CA ASN A 365 -8.07 1.38 10.37
C ASN A 365 -7.83 2.84 9.95
N GLN A 366 -6.59 3.24 9.67
CA GLN A 366 -6.28 4.54 9.07
C GLN A 366 -7.06 4.75 7.77
N GLN A 367 -7.06 3.74 6.89
CA GLN A 367 -7.78 3.81 5.62
C GLN A 367 -9.29 3.89 5.81
N LYS A 368 -9.84 3.14 6.76
CA LYS A 368 -11.26 3.21 7.13
C LYS A 368 -11.68 4.60 7.59
N VAL A 369 -10.84 5.30 8.36
CA VAL A 369 -11.07 6.71 8.77
C VAL A 369 -11.13 7.62 7.54
N VAL A 370 -10.18 7.49 6.61
CA VAL A 370 -10.18 8.30 5.38
C VAL A 370 -11.41 8.02 4.53
N VAL A 371 -11.73 6.74 4.32
CA VAL A 371 -12.91 6.31 3.54
C VAL A 371 -14.20 6.85 4.18
N ALA A 372 -14.36 6.69 5.50
CA ALA A 372 -15.53 7.20 6.22
C ALA A 372 -15.66 8.71 6.02
N ARG A 373 -14.62 9.49 6.30
CA ARG A 373 -14.66 10.94 6.14
C ARG A 373 -15.00 11.40 4.73
N GLU A 374 -14.40 10.77 3.72
CA GLU A 374 -14.61 11.19 2.33
C GLU A 374 -15.98 10.76 1.78
N LEU A 375 -16.53 9.62 2.21
CA LEU A 375 -17.79 9.10 1.67
C LEU A 375 -19.04 9.56 2.46
N GLU A 376 -18.90 9.91 3.74
CA GLU A 376 -20.03 10.43 4.54
C GLU A 376 -20.37 11.90 4.29
N ARG A 377 -19.62 12.55 3.44
CA ARG A 377 -19.95 13.89 2.97
C ARG A 377 -20.86 13.82 1.75
N GLU A 378 -21.62 14.90 1.51
CA GLU A 378 -22.41 15.01 0.31
C GLU A 378 -21.48 15.03 -0.92
N ASN A 379 -21.66 14.04 -1.81
CA ASN A 379 -20.84 13.90 -3.00
C ASN A 379 -21.67 13.43 -4.21
N LYS A 380 -21.16 13.68 -5.39
CA LYS A 380 -21.69 13.23 -6.69
C LYS A 380 -20.65 12.42 -7.45
N PHE A 381 -19.37 12.76 -7.25
CA PHE A 381 -18.25 12.14 -7.88
C PHE A 381 -17.22 11.70 -6.84
N ILE A 382 -16.79 10.46 -6.92
CA ILE A 382 -15.81 9.86 -6.01
C ILE A 382 -14.59 9.46 -6.83
N ILE A 383 -13.40 9.97 -6.44
CA ILE A 383 -12.12 9.47 -6.88
C ILE A 383 -11.61 8.52 -5.79
N ALA A 384 -11.56 7.23 -6.08
CA ALA A 384 -10.97 6.21 -5.21
C ALA A 384 -9.60 5.79 -5.78
N ALA A 385 -8.53 6.44 -5.31
CA ALA A 385 -7.18 6.15 -5.75
C ALA A 385 -6.48 5.20 -4.78
N GLN A 386 -6.12 3.99 -5.26
CA GLN A 386 -5.48 2.94 -4.48
C GLN A 386 -6.21 2.67 -3.14
N PRO A 387 -7.54 2.51 -3.13
CA PRO A 387 -8.34 2.56 -1.90
C PRO A 387 -8.01 1.44 -0.92
N THR A 388 -7.42 0.34 -1.39
CA THR A 388 -7.06 -0.83 -0.59
C THR A 388 -5.55 -0.98 -0.36
N ARG A 389 -4.75 0.03 -0.72
CA ARG A 389 -3.29 -0.04 -0.57
C ARG A 389 -2.86 -0.12 0.89
N GLY A 390 -2.12 -1.20 1.22
CA GLY A 390 -1.53 -1.38 2.56
C GLY A 390 -2.57 -1.64 3.65
N VAL A 391 -3.67 -2.33 3.32
CA VAL A 391 -4.70 -2.73 4.27
C VAL A 391 -4.89 -4.23 4.28
N ASP A 392 -5.47 -4.74 5.37
CA ASP A 392 -5.77 -6.16 5.51
C ASP A 392 -7.03 -6.58 4.74
N ILE A 393 -7.23 -7.89 4.55
CA ILE A 393 -8.33 -8.46 3.76
C ILE A 393 -9.70 -8.02 4.28
N GLY A 394 -9.87 -7.91 5.59
CA GLY A 394 -11.14 -7.47 6.17
C GLY A 394 -11.46 -6.01 5.83
N ALA A 395 -10.44 -5.16 5.78
CA ALA A 395 -10.59 -3.78 5.34
C ALA A 395 -10.84 -3.70 3.81
N ILE A 396 -10.17 -4.54 3.00
CA ILE A 396 -10.43 -4.62 1.54
C ILE A 396 -11.90 -4.90 1.26
N GLU A 397 -12.44 -5.96 1.86
CA GLU A 397 -13.86 -6.35 1.68
C GLU A 397 -14.80 -5.20 2.06
N MET A 398 -14.56 -4.55 3.20
CA MET A 398 -15.37 -3.42 3.65
C MET A 398 -15.31 -2.25 2.67
N ILE A 399 -14.10 -1.86 2.22
CA ILE A 399 -13.91 -0.75 1.28
C ILE A 399 -14.60 -1.04 -0.06
N HIS A 400 -14.45 -2.27 -0.60
CA HIS A 400 -15.13 -2.68 -1.83
C HIS A 400 -16.66 -2.59 -1.70
N ASN A 401 -17.21 -3.12 -0.62
CA ASN A 401 -18.63 -3.03 -0.37
C ASN A 401 -19.11 -1.59 -0.22
N THR A 402 -18.31 -0.73 0.44
CA THR A 402 -18.65 0.69 0.56
C THR A 402 -18.66 1.39 -0.80
N ILE A 403 -17.65 1.18 -1.65
CA ILE A 403 -17.60 1.73 -3.02
C ILE A 403 -18.83 1.26 -3.84
N LEU A 404 -19.21 -0.01 -3.74
CA LEU A 404 -20.38 -0.52 -4.44
C LEU A 404 -21.71 -0.01 -3.87
N ASN A 405 -21.79 0.29 -2.57
CA ASN A 405 -22.94 0.96 -1.99
C ASN A 405 -23.07 2.39 -2.55
N GLU A 406 -21.98 3.15 -2.66
CA GLU A 406 -22.00 4.47 -3.31
C GLU A 406 -22.46 4.40 -4.77
N LYS A 407 -22.09 3.33 -5.48
CA LYS A 407 -22.62 3.07 -6.83
C LYS A 407 -24.14 2.89 -6.81
N THR A 408 -24.70 2.16 -5.83
CA THR A 408 -26.18 2.00 -5.71
C THR A 408 -26.88 3.30 -5.39
N GLU A 409 -26.21 4.21 -4.67
CA GLU A 409 -26.65 5.59 -4.40
C GLU A 409 -26.48 6.53 -5.62
N LYS A 410 -26.22 5.97 -6.80
CA LYS A 410 -26.08 6.72 -8.06
C LYS A 410 -24.90 7.69 -8.12
N LYS A 411 -23.84 7.47 -7.33
CA LYS A 411 -22.62 8.26 -7.45
C LYS A 411 -21.83 7.84 -8.69
N ALA A 412 -21.15 8.79 -9.32
CA ALA A 412 -20.15 8.52 -10.36
C ALA A 412 -18.82 8.21 -9.66
N ILE A 413 -18.14 7.13 -10.04
CA ILE A 413 -16.94 6.67 -9.34
C ILE A 413 -15.80 6.46 -10.34
N MET A 414 -14.65 7.08 -10.09
CA MET A 414 -13.39 6.79 -10.76
C MET A 414 -12.50 5.97 -9.81
N LEU A 415 -12.29 4.71 -10.15
CA LEU A 415 -11.44 3.80 -9.40
C LEU A 415 -10.06 3.71 -10.07
N VAL A 416 -9.01 4.06 -9.35
CA VAL A 416 -7.63 3.92 -9.84
C VAL A 416 -6.90 2.94 -8.93
N SER A 417 -6.42 1.84 -9.48
CA SER A 417 -5.69 0.82 -8.71
C SER A 417 -4.56 0.20 -9.53
N ALA A 418 -3.45 -0.10 -8.85
CA ALA A 418 -2.38 -0.93 -9.40
C ALA A 418 -2.75 -2.42 -9.44
N GLU A 419 -3.74 -2.82 -8.62
CA GLU A 419 -4.23 -4.19 -8.56
C GLU A 419 -5.31 -4.40 -9.63
N LEU A 420 -4.92 -5.06 -10.73
CA LEU A 420 -5.84 -5.33 -11.84
C LEU A 420 -7.08 -6.13 -11.41
N SER A 421 -6.92 -7.01 -10.44
CA SER A 421 -8.03 -7.77 -9.83
C SER A 421 -9.08 -6.87 -9.17
N GLU A 422 -8.66 -5.78 -8.51
CA GLU A 422 -9.56 -4.80 -7.90
C GLU A 422 -10.32 -4.02 -8.98
N ILE A 423 -9.62 -3.52 -10.01
CA ILE A 423 -10.23 -2.87 -11.17
C ILE A 423 -11.27 -3.79 -11.82
N MET A 424 -10.90 -5.04 -12.09
CA MET A 424 -11.79 -6.02 -12.71
C MET A 424 -12.97 -6.41 -11.82
N ALA A 425 -12.81 -6.41 -10.50
CA ALA A 425 -13.88 -6.77 -9.56
C ALA A 425 -14.95 -5.67 -9.43
N LEU A 426 -14.59 -4.39 -9.47
CA LEU A 426 -15.47 -3.29 -9.11
C LEU A 426 -16.00 -2.48 -10.32
N SER A 427 -15.26 -2.43 -11.43
CA SER A 427 -15.54 -1.50 -12.53
C SER A 427 -16.61 -2.01 -13.49
N ASP A 428 -17.36 -1.09 -14.09
CA ASP A 428 -18.30 -1.34 -15.20
C ASP A 428 -17.61 -1.18 -16.55
N ARG A 429 -16.75 -0.16 -16.67
CA ARG A 429 -15.84 0.05 -17.80
C ARG A 429 -14.42 0.25 -17.26
N ILE A 430 -13.44 -0.11 -18.08
CA ILE A 430 -12.02 -0.01 -17.73
C ILE A 430 -11.31 0.80 -18.81
N ALA A 431 -10.81 1.98 -18.44
CA ALA A 431 -9.91 2.77 -19.26
C ALA A 431 -8.46 2.38 -18.93
N VAL A 432 -7.65 2.15 -19.94
CA VAL A 432 -6.24 1.81 -19.78
C VAL A 432 -5.37 3.02 -20.09
N MET A 433 -4.57 3.44 -19.13
CA MET A 433 -3.59 4.51 -19.29
C MET A 433 -2.21 3.96 -19.59
N TYR A 434 -1.60 4.46 -20.67
CA TYR A 434 -0.23 4.19 -21.05
C TYR A 434 0.45 5.46 -21.56
N SER A 435 1.64 5.77 -21.04
CA SER A 435 2.45 6.94 -21.43
C SER A 435 1.70 8.29 -21.46
N GLY A 436 0.73 8.46 -20.55
CA GLY A 436 -0.08 9.68 -20.40
C GLY A 436 -1.36 9.73 -21.24
N GLU A 437 -1.66 8.71 -22.01
CA GLU A 437 -2.83 8.62 -22.88
C GLU A 437 -3.78 7.51 -22.43
N ILE A 438 -5.08 7.64 -22.70
CA ILE A 438 -6.02 6.52 -22.64
C ILE A 438 -5.95 5.77 -23.96
N VAL A 439 -5.34 4.59 -23.94
CA VAL A 439 -5.11 3.76 -25.13
C VAL A 439 -6.29 2.84 -25.46
N GLY A 440 -7.29 2.76 -24.59
CA GLY A 440 -8.54 2.04 -24.83
C GLY A 440 -9.46 2.11 -23.61
N ILE A 441 -10.77 2.02 -23.87
CA ILE A 441 -11.82 1.87 -22.86
C ILE A 441 -12.63 0.63 -23.21
N LEU A 442 -12.63 -0.35 -22.32
CA LEU A 442 -13.33 -1.63 -22.51
C LEU A 442 -14.51 -1.75 -21.55
N ASP A 443 -15.63 -2.28 -22.04
CA ASP A 443 -16.67 -2.76 -21.13
C ASP A 443 -16.14 -3.92 -20.29
N ARG A 444 -16.56 -4.01 -19.04
CA ARG A 444 -16.07 -5.05 -18.11
C ARG A 444 -16.23 -6.47 -18.66
N LYS A 445 -17.31 -6.75 -19.41
CA LYS A 445 -17.57 -8.06 -20.02
C LYS A 445 -16.54 -8.47 -21.07
N ASP A 446 -15.92 -7.48 -21.75
CA ASP A 446 -14.96 -7.67 -22.85
C ASP A 446 -13.50 -7.56 -22.36
N ALA A 447 -13.30 -7.10 -21.11
CA ALA A 447 -12.01 -6.93 -20.49
C ALA A 447 -11.50 -8.26 -19.92
N THR A 448 -10.42 -8.81 -20.48
CA THR A 448 -9.66 -9.93 -19.91
C THR A 448 -8.31 -9.45 -19.40
N THR A 449 -7.69 -10.23 -18.50
CA THR A 449 -6.36 -9.90 -17.96
C THR A 449 -5.32 -9.76 -19.08
N GLU A 450 -5.42 -10.60 -20.11
CA GLU A 450 -4.52 -10.60 -21.27
C GLU A 450 -4.69 -9.31 -22.09
N LYS A 451 -5.94 -8.94 -22.43
CA LYS A 451 -6.24 -7.73 -23.19
C LYS A 451 -5.77 -6.48 -22.43
N LEU A 452 -6.11 -6.40 -21.15
CA LEU A 452 -5.66 -5.28 -20.32
C LEU A 452 -4.13 -5.24 -20.20
N GLY A 453 -3.48 -6.39 -20.05
CA GLY A 453 -2.03 -6.49 -20.01
C GLY A 453 -1.34 -5.99 -21.29
N ILE A 454 -1.89 -6.32 -22.46
CA ILE A 454 -1.40 -5.84 -23.77
C ILE A 454 -1.49 -4.31 -23.84
N LEU A 455 -2.66 -3.75 -23.52
CA LEU A 455 -2.86 -2.29 -23.53
C LEU A 455 -1.97 -1.58 -22.51
N MET A 456 -1.81 -2.13 -21.31
CA MET A 456 -0.93 -1.58 -20.25
C MET A 456 0.54 -1.59 -20.64
N ALA A 457 0.94 -2.46 -21.56
CA ALA A 457 2.28 -2.51 -22.15
C ALA A 457 2.43 -1.64 -23.41
N GLY A 458 1.38 -0.90 -23.82
CA GLY A 458 1.39 -0.06 -25.02
C GLY A 458 1.13 -0.82 -26.33
N GLY A 459 0.71 -2.08 -26.25
CA GLY A 459 0.27 -2.85 -27.40
C GLY A 459 -1.12 -2.43 -27.88
N LYS A 460 -1.51 -2.89 -29.06
CA LYS A 460 -2.85 -2.71 -29.62
C LYS A 460 -3.62 -4.04 -29.53
N ILE A 461 -4.91 -3.97 -29.30
CA ILE A 461 -5.81 -5.12 -29.42
C ILE A 461 -6.37 -5.06 -30.85
N ASP A 462 -6.17 -6.13 -31.61
CA ASP A 462 -6.90 -6.30 -32.88
C ASP A 462 -8.36 -6.54 -32.53
N ASP A 463 -9.26 -5.84 -33.26
CA ASP A 463 -10.72 -5.91 -33.09
C ASP A 463 -11.30 -7.31 -33.36
#